data_6a4726a54c46a03c59c094f5dd74db01
#
_entry.id   6a4726a54c46a03c59c094f5dd74db01
#
_cell.length_a   1.000
_cell.length_b   1.000
_cell.length_c   1.000
_cell.angle_alpha   90.00
_cell.angle_beta   90.00
_cell.angle_gamma   90.00
#
_symmetry.space_group_name_H-M   'P 1'
#
loop_
_entity.id
_entity.type
_entity.pdbx_description
1 polymer ?
#
loop_
_entity_poly.entity_id
_entity_poly.type
_entity_poly.pdbx_seq_one_letter_code
_entity_poly.pdbx_strand_id
1 'polypeptide(L)'
;MSQDLCVKMDEGILNIRVGAIIMKDDKFLMVENDRFDHMYSVGGRIKFGETAEEAVIREVYEETGVKMEIDRLGFIHENFFPGDSEVKRGNVVHEMAFFFYMKVSQDFEPVCNSFTEDGHKEQLVWIAPDHPKKYYPEFFKTELTNPSEEVKHFVTRNI
;
A
#
# COMPACT_ATOMS: atom_id res chain seq x y z
N MET A 1 -16.29 16.24 5.82
CA MET A 1 -15.06 15.43 5.72
C MET A 1 -15.40 13.97 5.64
N SER A 2 -14.87 13.28 4.65
CA SER A 2 -15.16 11.85 4.45
C SER A 2 -14.38 10.99 5.42
N GLN A 3 -15.03 9.95 5.90
CA GLN A 3 -14.46 8.99 6.83
C GLN A 3 -13.75 7.87 6.08
N ASP A 4 -12.66 7.37 6.65
CA ASP A 4 -11.96 6.20 6.10
C ASP A 4 -12.85 4.95 6.18
N LEU A 5 -12.74 4.09 5.18
CA LEU A 5 -13.42 2.80 5.16
C LEU A 5 -12.66 1.81 6.06
N CYS A 6 -12.65 2.11 7.34
CA CYS A 6 -12.10 1.29 8.39
C CYS A 6 -13.16 1.19 9.47
N VAL A 7 -13.86 0.05 9.51
CA VAL A 7 -15.05 -0.11 10.33
C VAL A 7 -14.83 -1.20 11.37
N LYS A 8 -15.06 -0.85 12.63
CA LYS A 8 -15.01 -1.83 13.71
C LYS A 8 -16.34 -2.57 13.78
N MET A 9 -16.25 -3.88 13.75
CA MET A 9 -17.39 -4.80 13.88
C MET A 9 -17.18 -5.65 15.13
N ASP A 10 -18.19 -6.39 15.55
CA ASP A 10 -18.07 -7.25 16.71
C ASP A 10 -16.98 -8.33 16.52
N GLU A 11 -16.81 -8.80 15.31
CA GLU A 11 -15.85 -9.86 14.98
C GLU A 11 -14.43 -9.37 14.67
N GLY A 12 -14.26 -8.07 14.45
CA GLY A 12 -12.97 -7.51 14.10
C GLY A 12 -13.08 -6.20 13.34
N ILE A 13 -12.10 -5.91 12.51
CA ILE A 13 -12.04 -4.66 11.77
C ILE A 13 -12.07 -4.93 10.28
N LEU A 14 -12.99 -4.28 9.57
CA LEU A 14 -13.02 -4.25 8.11
C LEU A 14 -12.22 -3.04 7.64
N ASN A 15 -11.25 -3.25 6.78
CA ASN A 15 -10.38 -2.20 6.27
C ASN A 15 -10.32 -2.29 4.74
N ILE A 16 -10.62 -1.19 4.05
CA ILE A 16 -10.56 -1.16 2.58
C ILE A 16 -9.55 -0.11 2.17
N ARG A 17 -8.55 -0.53 1.41
CA ARG A 17 -7.43 0.33 1.06
C ARG A 17 -6.98 0.17 -0.37
N VAL A 18 -6.10 1.06 -0.79
CA VAL A 18 -5.40 1.02 -2.08
C VAL A 18 -3.91 0.98 -1.85
N GLY A 19 -3.20 0.41 -2.80
CA GLY A 19 -1.75 0.47 -2.84
C GLY A 19 -1.30 0.88 -4.24
N ALA A 20 -0.20 1.60 -4.31
CA ALA A 20 0.39 2.03 -5.56
C ALA A 20 1.68 1.27 -5.82
N ILE A 21 1.80 0.71 -7.02
CA ILE A 21 3.02 0.07 -7.48
C ILE A 21 3.73 1.07 -8.38
N ILE A 22 4.79 1.65 -7.85
CA ILE A 22 5.58 2.68 -8.52
C ILE A 22 6.94 2.06 -8.83
N MET A 23 7.13 1.68 -10.09
CA MET A 23 8.32 0.96 -10.52
C MET A 23 9.21 1.83 -11.41
N LYS A 24 10.52 1.76 -11.16
CA LYS A 24 11.53 2.43 -11.96
C LYS A 24 12.84 1.65 -11.86
N ASP A 25 13.46 1.34 -12.99
CA ASP A 25 14.77 0.64 -13.05
C ASP A 25 14.79 -0.69 -12.27
N ASP A 26 13.74 -1.50 -12.45
CA ASP A 26 13.57 -2.80 -11.79
C ASP A 26 13.44 -2.71 -10.26
N LYS A 27 13.18 -1.52 -9.74
CA LYS A 27 12.90 -1.29 -8.33
C LYS A 27 11.50 -0.72 -8.17
N PHE A 28 10.98 -0.84 -6.97
CA PHE A 28 9.68 -0.25 -6.64
C PHE A 28 9.76 0.50 -5.32
N LEU A 29 8.86 1.47 -5.18
CA LEU A 29 8.86 2.38 -4.05
C LEU A 29 8.06 1.81 -2.89
N MET A 30 8.66 1.76 -1.71
CA MET A 30 8.04 1.27 -0.49
C MET A 30 8.17 2.29 0.62
N VAL A 31 7.39 2.11 1.67
CA VAL A 31 7.40 2.94 2.86
C VAL A 31 8.05 2.17 4.00
N GLU A 32 9.04 2.76 4.63
CA GLU A 32 9.69 2.26 5.83
C GLU A 32 9.25 3.11 7.02
N ASN A 33 8.83 2.45 8.11
CA ASN A 33 8.34 3.14 9.30
C ASN A 33 9.17 2.69 10.50
N ASP A 34 9.54 3.63 11.36
CA ASP A 34 10.36 3.33 12.54
C ASP A 34 9.64 2.49 13.60
N ARG A 35 8.33 2.33 13.48
CA ARG A 35 7.51 1.54 14.39
C ARG A 35 7.50 0.04 14.05
N PHE A 36 7.70 -0.30 12.77
CA PHE A 36 7.59 -1.67 12.28
C PHE A 36 8.94 -2.21 11.80
N ASP A 37 9.07 -3.53 11.86
CA ASP A 37 10.25 -4.24 11.34
C ASP A 37 10.11 -4.57 9.84
N HIS A 38 9.07 -4.10 9.20
CA HIS A 38 8.77 -4.38 7.80
C HIS A 38 8.42 -3.11 7.06
N MET A 39 8.58 -3.15 5.74
CA MET A 39 8.14 -2.09 4.83
C MET A 39 6.76 -2.42 4.28
N TYR A 40 6.08 -1.44 3.75
CA TYR A 40 4.77 -1.62 3.12
C TYR A 40 4.62 -0.69 1.91
N SER A 41 3.63 -0.99 1.08
CA SER A 41 3.41 -0.24 -0.16
C SER A 41 2.93 1.18 0.10
N VAL A 42 3.25 2.07 -0.82
CA VAL A 42 2.64 3.40 -0.88
C VAL A 42 1.13 3.22 -1.01
N GLY A 43 0.35 3.94 -0.23
CA GLY A 43 -1.10 3.85 -0.29
C GLY A 43 -1.76 4.18 1.04
N GLY A 44 -3.01 3.80 1.16
CA GLY A 44 -3.78 4.06 2.35
C GLY A 44 -5.23 3.67 2.19
N ARG A 45 -6.06 4.14 3.10
CA ARG A 45 -7.48 3.78 3.13
C ARG A 45 -8.27 4.56 2.11
N ILE A 46 -9.26 3.90 1.54
CA ILE A 46 -10.27 4.57 0.71
C ILE A 46 -11.20 5.33 1.66
N LYS A 47 -11.60 6.51 1.26
CA LYS A 47 -12.58 7.30 2.02
C LYS A 47 -13.98 7.05 1.49
N PHE A 48 -14.97 7.17 2.36
CA PHE A 48 -16.36 6.97 1.95
C PHE A 48 -16.71 7.92 0.79
N GLY A 49 -17.27 7.37 -0.27
CA GLY A 49 -17.65 8.13 -1.46
C GLY A 49 -16.55 8.29 -2.49
N GLU A 50 -15.35 7.81 -2.19
CA GLU A 50 -14.20 7.87 -3.07
C GLU A 50 -14.05 6.54 -3.83
N THR A 51 -13.74 6.59 -5.12
CA THR A 51 -13.39 5.36 -5.84
C THR A 51 -11.99 4.92 -5.48
N ALA A 52 -11.67 3.66 -5.75
CA ALA A 52 -10.31 3.17 -5.53
C ALA A 52 -9.28 3.94 -6.35
N GLU A 53 -9.63 4.30 -7.59
CA GLU A 53 -8.75 5.09 -8.47
C GLU A 53 -8.49 6.48 -7.90
N GLU A 54 -9.54 7.16 -7.44
CA GLU A 54 -9.40 8.47 -6.80
C GLU A 54 -8.53 8.37 -5.53
N ALA A 55 -8.72 7.31 -4.76
CA ALA A 55 -7.99 7.10 -3.52
C ALA A 55 -6.49 6.91 -3.77
N VAL A 56 -6.11 6.08 -4.75
CA VAL A 56 -4.70 5.82 -5.00
C VAL A 56 -3.98 7.07 -5.53
N ILE A 57 -4.64 7.85 -6.38
CA ILE A 57 -4.06 9.11 -6.88
C ILE A 57 -3.83 10.08 -5.73
N ARG A 58 -4.80 10.21 -4.82
CA ARG A 58 -4.70 11.07 -3.64
C ARG A 58 -3.58 10.61 -2.70
N GLU A 59 -3.53 9.31 -2.39
CA GLU A 59 -2.50 8.77 -1.48
C GLU A 59 -1.09 8.92 -2.04
N VAL A 60 -0.91 8.68 -3.35
CA VAL A 60 0.40 8.87 -3.99
C VAL A 60 0.82 10.34 -3.88
N TYR A 61 -0.10 11.26 -4.13
CA TYR A 61 0.21 12.68 -4.01
C TYR A 61 0.57 13.08 -2.57
N GLU A 62 -0.18 12.58 -1.60
CA GLU A 62 0.08 12.87 -0.19
C GLU A 62 1.45 12.36 0.26
N GLU A 63 1.85 11.18 -0.21
CA GLU A 63 3.10 10.56 0.24
C GLU A 63 4.33 10.96 -0.58
N THR A 64 4.18 11.21 -1.88
CA THR A 64 5.31 11.53 -2.76
C THR A 64 5.40 13.00 -3.16
N GLY A 65 4.30 13.74 -3.05
CA GLY A 65 4.19 15.10 -3.54
C GLY A 65 3.99 15.21 -5.04
N VAL A 66 3.84 14.08 -5.73
CA VAL A 66 3.69 14.03 -7.19
C VAL A 66 2.34 13.48 -7.56
N LYS A 67 1.61 14.20 -8.43
CA LYS A 67 0.36 13.72 -8.99
C LYS A 67 0.69 12.74 -10.12
N MET A 68 0.27 11.49 -9.95
CA MET A 68 0.64 10.41 -10.85
C MET A 68 -0.62 9.78 -11.44
N GLU A 69 -0.54 9.40 -12.71
CA GLU A 69 -1.66 8.72 -13.37
C GLU A 69 -1.57 7.21 -13.18
N ILE A 70 -2.74 6.55 -13.23
CA ILE A 70 -2.84 5.10 -13.14
C ILE A 70 -2.56 4.50 -14.51
N ASP A 71 -1.72 3.45 -14.53
CA ASP A 71 -1.57 2.59 -15.70
C ASP A 71 -2.71 1.57 -15.74
N ARG A 72 -2.81 0.75 -14.69
CA ARG A 72 -3.86 -0.29 -14.63
C ARG A 72 -4.00 -0.87 -13.24
N LEU A 73 -5.15 -1.47 -12.97
CA LEU A 73 -5.35 -2.30 -11.78
C LEU A 73 -4.50 -3.57 -11.94
N GLY A 74 -3.69 -3.86 -10.94
CA GLY A 74 -2.81 -5.03 -10.96
C GLY A 74 -3.30 -6.17 -10.09
N PHE A 75 -3.75 -5.87 -8.88
CA PHE A 75 -4.10 -6.90 -7.91
C PHE A 75 -5.32 -6.51 -7.10
N ILE A 76 -6.12 -7.53 -6.76
CA ILE A 76 -7.10 -7.45 -5.68
C ILE A 76 -6.61 -8.41 -4.60
N HIS A 77 -6.45 -7.91 -3.38
CA HIS A 77 -5.89 -8.68 -2.27
C HIS A 77 -6.86 -8.72 -1.11
N GLU A 78 -7.24 -9.93 -0.72
CA GLU A 78 -8.00 -10.16 0.51
C GLU A 78 -7.00 -10.64 1.56
N ASN A 79 -6.89 -9.91 2.66
CA ASN A 79 -5.86 -10.16 3.66
C ASN A 79 -6.49 -10.26 5.05
N PHE A 80 -6.15 -11.32 5.76
CA PHE A 80 -6.68 -11.59 7.11
C PHE A 80 -5.49 -11.72 8.05
N PHE A 81 -5.40 -10.83 9.04
CA PHE A 81 -4.24 -10.80 9.93
C PHE A 81 -4.60 -10.21 11.30
N PRO A 82 -3.83 -10.52 12.35
CA PRO A 82 -4.01 -9.85 13.63
C PRO A 82 -3.54 -8.40 13.54
N GLY A 83 -4.29 -7.49 14.12
CA GLY A 83 -3.95 -6.07 14.10
C GLY A 83 -2.74 -5.78 14.99
N ASP A 84 -1.79 -5.03 14.48
CA ASP A 84 -0.54 -4.66 15.15
C ASP A 84 -0.46 -3.19 15.53
N SER A 85 -1.37 -2.36 15.05
CA SER A 85 -1.44 -0.95 15.44
C SER A 85 -2.21 -0.78 16.74
N GLU A 86 -2.05 0.36 17.41
CA GLU A 86 -2.77 0.65 18.65
C GLU A 86 -4.29 0.52 18.49
N VAL A 87 -4.82 1.00 17.36
CA VAL A 87 -6.25 0.95 17.07
C VAL A 87 -6.74 -0.48 16.79
N LYS A 88 -5.89 -1.29 16.17
CA LYS A 88 -6.25 -2.63 15.70
C LYS A 88 -5.84 -3.75 16.66
N ARG A 89 -5.04 -3.43 17.67
CA ARG A 89 -4.50 -4.44 18.61
C ARG A 89 -5.61 -5.25 19.26
N GLY A 90 -5.43 -6.58 19.27
CA GLY A 90 -6.41 -7.50 19.83
C GLY A 90 -7.57 -7.82 18.90
N ASN A 91 -7.59 -7.26 17.69
CA ASN A 91 -8.64 -7.51 16.70
C ASN A 91 -8.08 -8.24 15.49
N VAL A 92 -8.93 -9.05 14.86
CA VAL A 92 -8.64 -9.60 13.53
C VAL A 92 -8.96 -8.52 12.52
N VAL A 93 -8.08 -8.32 11.56
CA VAL A 93 -8.31 -7.39 10.45
C VAL A 93 -8.67 -8.19 9.22
N HIS A 94 -9.81 -7.84 8.62
CA HIS A 94 -10.22 -8.30 7.30
C HIS A 94 -9.99 -7.13 6.34
N GLU A 95 -8.95 -7.22 5.53
CA GLU A 95 -8.57 -6.12 4.66
C GLU A 95 -8.78 -6.49 3.20
N MET A 96 -9.36 -5.55 2.46
CA MET A 96 -9.46 -5.66 1.00
C MET A 96 -8.66 -4.52 0.41
N ALA A 97 -7.72 -4.84 -0.48
CA ALA A 97 -6.83 -3.85 -1.08
C ALA A 97 -6.83 -3.96 -2.60
N PHE A 98 -6.82 -2.80 -3.24
CA PHE A 98 -6.69 -2.67 -4.70
C PHE A 98 -5.31 -2.09 -4.98
N PHE A 99 -4.48 -2.84 -5.71
CA PHE A 99 -3.14 -2.38 -6.07
C PHE A 99 -3.10 -1.98 -7.53
N PHE A 100 -2.66 -0.76 -7.77
CA PHE A 100 -2.59 -0.19 -9.12
C PHE A 100 -1.13 0.00 -9.54
N TYR A 101 -0.81 -0.43 -10.77
CA TYR A 101 0.43 0.00 -11.39
C TYR A 101 0.25 1.44 -11.83
N MET A 102 1.20 2.29 -11.47
CA MET A 102 1.17 3.70 -11.82
C MET A 102 2.04 3.97 -13.05
N LYS A 103 1.72 5.05 -13.78
CA LYS A 103 2.56 5.54 -14.88
C LYS A 103 3.70 6.34 -14.26
N VAL A 104 4.92 5.87 -14.42
CA VAL A 104 6.11 6.47 -13.78
C VAL A 104 7.03 7.01 -14.87
N SER A 105 7.32 8.32 -14.80
CA SER A 105 8.28 8.92 -15.73
C SER A 105 9.71 8.59 -15.32
N GLN A 106 10.63 8.59 -16.27
CA GLN A 106 12.04 8.26 -16.02
C GLN A 106 12.71 9.24 -15.05
N ASP A 107 12.24 10.47 -15.01
CA ASP A 107 12.78 11.50 -14.14
C ASP A 107 11.99 11.67 -12.84
N PHE A 108 11.06 10.74 -12.57
CA PHE A 108 10.30 10.79 -11.33
C PHE A 108 11.18 10.61 -10.10
N GLU A 109 11.03 11.53 -9.15
CA GLU A 109 11.55 11.41 -7.80
C GLU A 109 10.53 11.99 -6.84
N PRO A 110 10.34 11.39 -5.66
CA PRO A 110 9.47 12.00 -4.65
C PRO A 110 9.96 13.40 -4.29
N VAL A 111 9.03 14.31 -4.07
CA VAL A 111 9.36 15.68 -3.64
C VAL A 111 10.05 15.65 -2.27
N CYS A 112 9.61 14.74 -1.40
CA CYS A 112 10.22 14.54 -0.09
C CYS A 112 10.28 13.05 0.19
N ASN A 113 11.44 12.57 0.65
CA ASN A 113 11.64 11.14 0.92
C ASN A 113 11.27 10.74 2.35
N SER A 114 10.89 11.70 3.20
CA SER A 114 10.53 11.40 4.58
C SER A 114 9.38 12.27 5.04
N PHE A 115 8.53 11.71 5.87
CA PHE A 115 7.39 12.41 6.46
C PHE A 115 7.06 11.80 7.82
N THR A 116 6.26 12.50 8.61
CA THR A 116 5.86 12.04 9.94
C THR A 116 4.36 11.79 9.95
N GLU A 117 3.97 10.61 10.42
CA GLU A 117 2.57 10.24 10.58
C GLU A 117 2.37 9.62 11.96
N ASP A 118 1.39 10.13 12.70
CA ASP A 118 1.08 9.67 14.06
C ASP A 118 2.31 9.66 14.99
N GLY A 119 3.20 10.64 14.85
CA GLY A 119 4.40 10.76 15.67
C GLY A 119 5.53 9.81 15.27
N HIS A 120 5.34 9.02 14.22
CA HIS A 120 6.36 8.09 13.73
C HIS A 120 6.93 8.56 12.41
N LYS A 121 8.23 8.41 12.25
CA LYS A 121 8.93 8.81 11.03
C LYS A 121 8.74 7.74 9.96
N GLU A 122 8.29 8.18 8.81
CA GLU A 122 8.16 7.33 7.62
C GLU A 122 9.13 7.79 6.54
N GLN A 123 9.62 6.86 5.76
CA GLN A 123 10.62 7.11 4.74
C GLN A 123 10.30 6.33 3.49
N LEU A 124 10.42 6.99 2.33
CA LEU A 124 10.24 6.32 1.05
C LEU A 124 11.58 5.73 0.62
N VAL A 125 11.56 4.46 0.23
CA VAL A 125 12.77 3.74 -0.19
C VAL A 125 12.49 2.96 -1.46
N TRP A 126 13.46 2.95 -2.38
CA TRP A 126 13.43 2.11 -3.57
C TRP A 126 14.06 0.76 -3.25
N ILE A 127 13.35 -0.32 -3.54
CA ILE A 127 13.86 -1.66 -3.29
C ILE A 127 13.70 -2.55 -4.52
N ALA A 128 14.57 -3.55 -4.63
CA ALA A 128 14.41 -4.63 -5.61
C ALA A 128 13.56 -5.74 -4.98
N PRO A 129 12.93 -6.62 -5.80
CA PRO A 129 12.09 -7.70 -5.26
C PRO A 129 12.79 -8.62 -4.28
N ASP A 130 14.11 -8.82 -4.42
CA ASP A 130 14.91 -9.69 -3.56
C ASP A 130 15.49 -8.98 -2.34
N HIS A 131 15.00 -7.78 -2.01
CA HIS A 131 15.47 -7.02 -0.85
C HIS A 131 15.41 -7.86 0.43
N PRO A 132 16.46 -7.85 1.27
CA PRO A 132 16.53 -8.73 2.44
C PRO A 132 15.58 -8.37 3.57
N LYS A 133 15.21 -7.09 3.69
CA LYS A 133 14.25 -6.67 4.71
C LYS A 133 12.85 -7.09 4.32
N LYS A 134 12.08 -7.54 5.31
CA LYS A 134 10.70 -7.96 5.12
C LYS A 134 9.82 -6.82 4.62
N TYR A 135 8.91 -7.12 3.69
CA TYR A 135 7.96 -6.14 3.19
C TYR A 135 6.63 -6.80 2.81
N TYR A 136 5.58 -6.02 2.77
CA TYR A 136 4.24 -6.47 2.41
C TYR A 136 3.66 -5.58 1.31
N PRO A 137 2.89 -6.15 0.39
CA PRO A 137 2.49 -7.54 0.32
C PRO A 137 3.63 -8.45 -0.15
N GLU A 138 3.69 -9.66 0.38
CA GLU A 138 4.77 -10.60 0.06
C GLU A 138 4.76 -11.04 -1.40
N PHE A 139 3.59 -11.08 -2.05
CA PHE A 139 3.49 -11.50 -3.44
C PHE A 139 4.21 -10.55 -4.41
N PHE A 140 4.60 -9.36 -3.97
CA PHE A 140 5.42 -8.47 -4.79
C PHE A 140 6.75 -9.12 -5.18
N LYS A 141 7.28 -10.02 -4.34
CA LYS A 141 8.56 -10.71 -4.63
C LYS A 141 8.55 -11.46 -5.96
N THR A 142 7.44 -12.10 -6.26
CA THR A 142 7.32 -12.87 -7.50
C THR A 142 6.65 -12.06 -8.60
N GLU A 143 5.61 -11.30 -8.27
CA GLU A 143 4.79 -10.63 -9.26
C GLU A 143 5.47 -9.42 -9.90
N LEU A 144 6.27 -8.69 -9.14
CA LEU A 144 6.94 -7.49 -9.67
C LEU A 144 8.26 -7.81 -10.38
N THR A 145 8.71 -9.05 -10.35
CA THR A 145 9.85 -9.51 -11.15
C THR A 145 9.48 -9.58 -12.63
N ASN A 146 8.25 -10.00 -12.91
CA ASN A 146 7.72 -10.07 -14.27
C ASN A 146 6.23 -9.71 -14.25
N PRO A 147 5.90 -8.42 -14.23
CA PRO A 147 4.52 -7.98 -14.08
C PRO A 147 3.61 -8.51 -15.18
N SER A 148 2.46 -9.03 -14.78
CA SER A 148 1.41 -9.49 -15.69
C SER A 148 0.54 -8.29 -16.10
N GLU A 149 -0.05 -8.36 -17.30
CA GLU A 149 -1.03 -7.36 -17.72
C GLU A 149 -2.44 -7.70 -17.23
N GLU A 150 -2.64 -8.91 -16.71
CA GLU A 150 -3.92 -9.33 -16.16
C GLU A 150 -4.06 -8.94 -14.70
N VAL A 151 -5.30 -8.65 -14.29
CA VAL A 151 -5.60 -8.44 -12.86
C VAL A 151 -5.52 -9.79 -12.15
N LYS A 152 -4.74 -9.86 -11.09
CA LYS A 152 -4.60 -11.08 -10.29
C LYS A 152 -5.23 -10.90 -8.92
N HIS A 153 -5.80 -11.99 -8.41
CA HIS A 153 -6.45 -12.02 -7.11
C HIS A 153 -5.66 -12.90 -6.15
N PHE A 154 -5.30 -12.33 -5.01
CA PHE A 154 -4.58 -13.04 -3.96
C PHE A 154 -5.36 -13.04 -2.65
N VAL A 155 -5.22 -14.12 -1.92
CA VAL A 155 -5.77 -14.24 -0.56
C VAL A 155 -4.63 -14.63 0.36
N THR A 156 -4.45 -13.85 1.42
CA THR A 156 -3.46 -14.14 2.47
C THR A 156 -4.21 -14.29 3.80
N ARG A 157 -4.01 -15.41 4.46
CA ARG A 157 -4.72 -15.69 5.71
C ARG A 157 -3.71 -16.09 6.79
N ASN A 158 -3.53 -15.20 7.75
CA ASN A 158 -2.58 -15.38 8.87
C ASN A 158 -3.29 -15.43 10.23
N ILE A 159 -4.48 -16.00 10.24
CA ILE A 159 -5.27 -16.16 11.46
C ILE A 159 -5.76 -17.58 11.62
#